data_1c670aad53d88b6b6feb42fdb842f66b
#
_entry.id   1c670aad53d88b6b6feb42fdb842f66b
#
_cell.length_a   1.000
_cell.length_b   1.000
_cell.length_c   1.000
_cell.angle_alpha   90.00
_cell.angle_beta   90.00
_cell.angle_gamma   90.00
#
_symmetry.space_group_name_H-M   'P 1'
#
loop_
_entity.id
_entity.type
_entity.pdbx_description
1 polymer ?
#
loop_
_entity_poly.entity_id
_entity_poly.type
_entity_poly.pdbx_seq_one_letter_code
_entity_poly.pdbx_strand_id
1 'polypeptide(L)'
;MTKEQTKAAPKKMGRPSKYTEELARKICDLIREGKSERQICKMPGMPSFDALNDWKAKYLDFLHQSARAREESAEKFNDELLDLQDELNDQLQTRLSTGEDFPKGAVEAYKVLMQEKARQAAWRDDSRYGNRKTVKVDATEDAKGMAEVYAKMLEAQKDG
;
A
#
# COMPACT_ATOMS: atom_id res chain seq x y z
N MET A 1 18.10 -20.67 52.88
CA MET A 1 17.09 -19.93 52.10
C MET A 1 17.37 -20.14 50.62
N THR A 2 16.65 -21.10 50.02
CA THR A 2 16.86 -21.62 48.67
C THR A 2 16.02 -20.79 47.70
N LYS A 3 16.67 -20.11 46.75
CA LYS A 3 15.94 -19.36 45.67
C LYS A 3 15.43 -20.36 44.67
N GLU A 4 14.12 -20.52 44.63
CA GLU A 4 13.39 -21.22 43.58
C GLU A 4 13.49 -20.44 42.25
N GLN A 5 14.18 -21.01 41.28
CA GLN A 5 14.20 -20.54 39.90
C GLN A 5 12.91 -20.98 39.23
N THR A 6 12.00 -20.05 39.02
CA THR A 6 10.79 -20.24 38.20
C THR A 6 11.19 -20.52 36.75
N LYS A 7 11.13 -21.79 36.35
CA LYS A 7 11.33 -22.25 34.98
C LYS A 7 10.20 -21.70 34.11
N ALA A 8 10.51 -20.76 33.23
CA ALA A 8 9.55 -20.26 32.24
C ALA A 8 9.08 -21.43 31.37
N ALA A 9 7.75 -21.58 31.24
CA ALA A 9 7.14 -22.61 30.42
C ALA A 9 7.55 -22.43 28.95
N PRO A 10 7.84 -23.50 28.18
CA PRO A 10 8.21 -23.39 26.79
C PRO A 10 7.04 -22.81 25.99
N LYS A 11 7.30 -21.72 25.24
CA LYS A 11 6.34 -21.18 24.27
C LYS A 11 5.91 -22.30 23.34
N LYS A 12 4.60 -22.58 23.28
CA LYS A 12 4.02 -23.52 22.32
C LYS A 12 4.49 -23.12 20.93
N MET A 13 5.36 -23.93 20.32
CA MET A 13 5.71 -23.80 18.91
C MET A 13 4.42 -23.99 18.10
N GLY A 14 3.96 -22.93 17.43
CA GLY A 14 2.83 -23.00 16.51
C GLY A 14 3.13 -24.02 15.41
N ARG A 15 2.07 -24.54 14.77
CA ARG A 15 2.15 -25.47 13.64
C ARG A 15 3.21 -24.97 12.64
N PRO A 16 4.13 -25.85 12.13
CA PRO A 16 5.17 -25.43 11.19
C PRO A 16 4.58 -24.64 10.03
N SER A 17 5.14 -23.46 9.76
CA SER A 17 4.75 -22.65 8.64
C SER A 17 4.95 -23.42 7.34
N LYS A 18 3.89 -23.59 6.56
CA LYS A 18 3.94 -24.21 5.23
C LYS A 18 4.48 -23.25 4.16
N TYR A 19 5.49 -22.46 4.47
CA TYR A 19 6.12 -21.61 3.49
C TYR A 19 6.80 -22.44 2.41
N THR A 20 6.49 -22.17 1.16
CA THR A 20 7.21 -22.64 -0.02
C THR A 20 7.36 -21.49 -0.99
N GLU A 21 8.45 -21.48 -1.76
CA GLU A 21 8.67 -20.46 -2.77
C GLU A 21 7.56 -20.42 -3.82
N GLU A 22 7.03 -21.58 -4.19
CA GLU A 22 5.90 -21.67 -5.13
C GLU A 22 4.66 -20.95 -4.59
N LEU A 23 4.36 -21.16 -3.30
CA LEU A 23 3.23 -20.50 -2.67
C LEU A 23 3.46 -18.99 -2.53
N ALA A 24 4.70 -18.58 -2.23
CA ALA A 24 5.09 -17.18 -2.18
C ALA A 24 4.92 -16.50 -3.55
N ARG A 25 5.39 -17.12 -4.65
CA ARG A 25 5.19 -16.63 -6.02
C ARG A 25 3.70 -16.51 -6.35
N LYS A 26 2.91 -17.54 -6.08
CA LYS A 26 1.46 -17.52 -6.32
C LYS A 26 0.76 -16.38 -5.58
N ILE A 27 1.16 -16.09 -4.35
CA ILE A 27 0.64 -14.95 -3.58
C ILE A 27 1.01 -13.63 -4.26
N CYS A 28 2.26 -13.47 -4.70
CA CYS A 28 2.71 -12.29 -5.42
C CYS A 28 1.95 -12.09 -6.75
N ASP A 29 1.69 -13.15 -7.50
CA ASP A 29 0.89 -13.09 -8.73
C ASP A 29 -0.54 -12.61 -8.46
N LEU A 30 -1.18 -13.14 -7.42
CA LEU A 30 -2.50 -12.69 -7.00
C LEU A 30 -2.54 -11.22 -6.54
N ILE A 31 -1.45 -10.74 -5.92
CA ILE A 31 -1.30 -9.32 -5.58
C ILE A 31 -1.19 -8.47 -6.85
N ARG A 32 -0.42 -8.91 -7.86
CA ARG A 32 -0.31 -8.25 -9.18
C ARG A 32 -1.66 -8.17 -9.89
N GLU A 33 -2.49 -9.22 -9.76
CA GLU A 33 -3.86 -9.23 -10.26
C GLU A 33 -4.79 -8.23 -9.54
N GLY A 34 -4.34 -7.61 -8.46
CA GLY A 34 -5.11 -6.63 -7.71
C GLY A 34 -5.86 -7.17 -6.50
N LYS A 35 -5.67 -8.45 -6.14
CA LYS A 35 -6.30 -9.00 -4.95
C LYS A 35 -5.62 -8.46 -3.69
N SER A 36 -6.41 -8.15 -2.67
CA SER A 36 -5.87 -7.80 -1.37
C SER A 36 -5.37 -9.05 -0.63
N GLU A 37 -4.38 -8.88 0.23
CA GLU A 37 -3.84 -9.98 1.04
C GLU A 37 -4.92 -10.69 1.86
N ARG A 38 -5.91 -9.94 2.37
CA ARG A 38 -7.05 -10.52 3.09
C ARG A 38 -7.95 -11.38 2.19
N GLN A 39 -8.12 -10.99 0.93
CA GLN A 39 -8.86 -11.81 -0.05
C GLN A 39 -8.07 -13.08 -0.38
N ILE A 40 -6.75 -12.96 -0.58
CA ILE A 40 -5.87 -14.10 -0.85
C ILE A 40 -5.92 -15.10 0.29
N CYS A 41 -5.79 -14.65 1.54
CA CYS A 41 -5.83 -15.52 2.73
C CYS A 41 -7.17 -16.24 2.93
N LYS A 42 -8.26 -15.79 2.29
CA LYS A 42 -9.55 -16.50 2.29
C LYS A 42 -9.65 -17.61 1.24
N MET A 43 -8.70 -17.68 0.31
CA MET A 43 -8.73 -18.68 -0.76
C MET A 43 -8.26 -20.05 -0.25
N PRO A 44 -8.79 -21.15 -0.80
CA PRO A 44 -8.36 -22.51 -0.42
C PRO A 44 -6.86 -22.71 -0.63
N GLY A 45 -6.18 -23.32 0.33
CA GLY A 45 -4.75 -23.62 0.26
C GLY A 45 -3.80 -22.45 0.53
N MET A 46 -4.33 -21.24 0.82
CA MET A 46 -3.54 -20.08 1.19
C MET A 46 -3.25 -20.03 2.69
N PRO A 47 -2.17 -19.33 3.12
CA PRO A 47 -1.86 -19.13 4.52
C PRO A 47 -2.91 -18.25 5.19
N SER A 48 -2.99 -18.28 6.52
CA SER A 48 -3.71 -17.27 7.29
C SER A 48 -3.01 -15.92 7.18
N PHE A 49 -3.74 -14.84 7.46
CA PHE A 49 -3.19 -13.49 7.41
C PHE A 49 -2.00 -13.30 8.37
N ASP A 50 -2.09 -13.90 9.57
CA ASP A 50 -1.00 -13.85 10.56
C ASP A 50 0.24 -14.61 10.04
N ALA A 51 0.05 -15.81 9.47
CA ALA A 51 1.14 -16.55 8.86
C ALA A 51 1.80 -15.80 7.68
N LEU A 52 1.01 -15.07 6.89
CA LEU A 52 1.53 -14.23 5.81
C LEU A 52 2.43 -13.11 6.35
N ASN A 53 2.02 -12.46 7.43
CA ASN A 53 2.82 -11.42 8.10
C ASN A 53 4.09 -11.99 8.73
N ASP A 54 4.02 -13.16 9.36
CA ASP A 54 5.18 -13.87 9.89
C ASP A 54 6.18 -14.22 8.76
N TRP A 55 5.68 -14.60 7.57
CA TRP A 55 6.54 -14.88 6.42
C TRP A 55 7.26 -13.63 5.92
N LYS A 56 6.57 -12.49 5.83
CA LYS A 56 7.20 -11.20 5.47
C LYS A 56 8.28 -10.79 6.47
N ALA A 57 8.03 -11.01 7.75
CA ALA A 57 9.02 -10.70 8.79
C ALA A 57 10.23 -11.65 8.75
N LYS A 58 10.03 -12.91 8.35
CA LYS A 58 11.06 -13.95 8.36
C LYS A 58 11.84 -14.06 7.06
N TYR A 59 11.17 -13.87 5.91
CA TYR A 59 11.73 -14.04 4.56
C TYR A 59 11.80 -12.70 3.83
N LEU A 60 12.99 -12.08 3.84
CA LEU A 60 13.22 -10.76 3.27
C LEU A 60 12.90 -10.74 1.75
N ASP A 61 13.25 -11.80 1.04
CA ASP A 61 12.96 -11.94 -0.39
C ASP A 61 11.45 -11.89 -0.66
N PHE A 62 10.66 -12.58 0.16
CA PHE A 62 9.20 -12.54 0.05
C PHE A 62 8.64 -11.14 0.36
N LEU A 63 9.20 -10.45 1.35
CA LEU A 63 8.83 -9.07 1.66
C LEU A 63 9.05 -8.16 0.43
N HIS A 64 10.24 -8.23 -0.19
CA HIS A 64 10.56 -7.42 -1.37
C HIS A 64 9.70 -7.80 -2.58
N GLN A 65 9.50 -9.09 -2.85
CA GLN A 65 8.66 -9.55 -3.96
C GLN A 65 7.19 -9.11 -3.77
N SER A 66 6.67 -9.18 -2.55
CA SER A 66 5.30 -8.75 -2.26
C SER A 66 5.12 -7.22 -2.34
N ALA A 67 6.14 -6.44 -1.98
CA ALA A 67 6.14 -4.98 -2.15
C ALA A 67 6.14 -4.62 -3.65
N ARG A 68 7.05 -5.21 -4.43
CA ARG A 68 7.11 -5.02 -5.88
C ARG A 68 5.82 -5.44 -6.59
N ALA A 69 5.23 -6.57 -6.20
CA ALA A 69 3.94 -7.02 -6.75
C ALA A 69 2.81 -6.00 -6.49
N ARG A 70 2.89 -5.26 -5.38
CA ARG A 70 1.94 -4.21 -5.04
C ARG A 70 2.13 -2.96 -5.90
N GLU A 71 3.39 -2.57 -6.18
CA GLU A 71 3.73 -1.48 -7.09
C GLU A 71 3.27 -1.81 -8.53
N GLU A 72 3.56 -3.01 -9.03
CA GLU A 72 3.11 -3.50 -10.35
C GLU A 72 1.56 -3.53 -10.44
N SER A 73 0.88 -3.87 -9.35
CA SER A 73 -0.58 -3.78 -9.27
C SER A 73 -1.10 -2.34 -9.32
N ALA A 74 -0.37 -1.38 -8.75
CA ALA A 74 -0.74 0.04 -8.81
C ALA A 74 -0.66 0.58 -10.24
N GLU A 75 0.41 0.23 -10.98
CA GLU A 75 0.57 0.57 -12.40
C GLU A 75 -0.61 0.03 -13.22
N LYS A 76 -0.97 -1.25 -13.04
CA LYS A 76 -2.12 -1.86 -13.72
C LYS A 76 -3.42 -1.09 -13.49
N PHE A 77 -3.71 -0.68 -12.25
CA PHE A 77 -4.92 0.10 -11.97
C PHE A 77 -4.89 1.49 -12.60
N ASN A 78 -3.70 2.10 -12.72
CA ASN A 78 -3.54 3.36 -13.42
C ASN A 78 -3.74 3.19 -14.93
N ASP A 79 -3.21 2.14 -15.54
CA ASP A 79 -3.41 1.84 -16.96
C ASP A 79 -4.90 1.59 -17.27
N GLU A 80 -5.59 0.80 -16.44
CA GLU A 80 -7.03 0.60 -16.55
C GLU A 80 -7.84 1.91 -16.39
N LEU A 81 -7.33 2.88 -15.64
CA LEU A 81 -7.93 4.23 -15.53
C LEU A 81 -7.79 5.00 -16.85
N LEU A 82 -6.60 4.93 -17.47
CA LEU A 82 -6.34 5.57 -18.77
C LEU A 82 -7.20 4.95 -19.88
N ASP A 83 -7.29 3.61 -19.92
CA ASP A 83 -8.16 2.89 -20.87
C ASP A 83 -9.63 3.34 -20.75
N LEU A 84 -10.15 3.46 -19.53
CA LEU A 84 -11.50 3.97 -19.27
C LEU A 84 -11.69 5.41 -19.73
N GLN A 85 -10.65 6.24 -19.59
CA GLN A 85 -10.67 7.63 -20.03
C GLN A 85 -10.71 7.73 -21.56
N ASP A 86 -9.92 6.92 -22.25
CA ASP A 86 -9.90 6.86 -23.72
C ASP A 86 -11.24 6.33 -24.26
N GLU A 87 -11.79 5.27 -23.66
CA GLU A 87 -13.11 4.74 -24.03
C GLU A 87 -14.21 5.80 -23.88
N LEU A 88 -14.19 6.56 -22.76
CA LEU A 88 -15.16 7.63 -22.57
C LEU A 88 -15.00 8.76 -23.60
N ASN A 89 -13.77 9.13 -23.94
CA ASN A 89 -13.49 10.14 -24.98
C ASN A 89 -14.02 9.67 -26.34
N ASP A 90 -13.79 8.43 -26.74
CA ASP A 90 -14.26 7.86 -28.00
C ASP A 90 -15.79 7.86 -28.06
N GLN A 91 -16.45 7.46 -26.99
CA GLN A 91 -17.90 7.51 -26.88
C GLN A 91 -18.45 8.93 -26.97
N LEU A 92 -17.79 9.89 -26.35
CA LEU A 92 -18.14 11.31 -26.44
C LEU A 92 -18.03 11.83 -27.88
N GLN A 93 -16.92 11.57 -28.55
CA GLN A 93 -16.69 12.00 -29.94
C GLN A 93 -17.73 11.36 -30.90
N THR A 94 -17.99 10.08 -30.75
CA THR A 94 -18.99 9.36 -31.56
C THR A 94 -20.38 9.99 -31.41
N ARG A 95 -20.83 10.25 -30.17
CA ARG A 95 -22.15 10.83 -29.90
C ARG A 95 -22.26 12.29 -30.35
N LEU A 96 -21.20 13.05 -30.20
CA LEU A 96 -21.13 14.43 -30.72
C LEU A 96 -21.28 14.45 -32.24
N SER A 97 -20.71 13.45 -32.96
CA SER A 97 -20.81 13.36 -34.41
C SER A 97 -22.17 12.84 -34.90
N THR A 98 -22.84 11.97 -34.13
CA THR A 98 -24.14 11.39 -34.47
C THR A 98 -25.32 12.22 -33.95
N GLY A 99 -25.08 13.17 -33.03
CA GLY A 99 -26.14 13.94 -32.38
C GLY A 99 -26.95 13.12 -31.36
N GLU A 100 -26.39 11.99 -30.87
CA GLU A 100 -27.03 11.16 -29.87
C GLU A 100 -26.70 11.64 -28.46
N ASP A 101 -27.70 11.65 -27.58
CA ASP A 101 -27.49 11.97 -26.16
C ASP A 101 -26.79 10.86 -25.39
N PHE A 102 -26.05 11.22 -24.37
CA PHE A 102 -25.51 10.27 -23.42
C PHE A 102 -26.63 9.63 -22.59
N PRO A 103 -26.56 8.32 -22.34
CA PRO A 103 -27.51 7.68 -21.42
C PRO A 103 -27.49 8.36 -20.05
N LYS A 104 -28.65 8.62 -19.49
CA LYS A 104 -28.75 9.21 -18.14
C LYS A 104 -27.94 8.42 -17.14
N GLY A 105 -27.03 9.08 -16.41
CA GLY A 105 -26.18 8.46 -15.40
C GLY A 105 -24.90 7.80 -15.92
N ALA A 106 -24.70 7.64 -17.25
CA ALA A 106 -23.48 7.03 -17.78
C ALA A 106 -22.23 7.82 -17.41
N VAL A 107 -22.24 9.13 -17.58
CA VAL A 107 -21.12 10.02 -17.21
C VAL A 107 -20.77 9.91 -15.71
N GLU A 108 -21.78 9.85 -14.85
CA GLU A 108 -21.57 9.69 -13.42
C GLU A 108 -21.01 8.30 -13.08
N ALA A 109 -21.48 7.25 -13.77
CA ALA A 109 -20.92 5.90 -13.61
C ALA A 109 -19.43 5.84 -13.99
N TYR A 110 -19.05 6.42 -15.14
CA TYR A 110 -17.63 6.53 -15.53
C TYR A 110 -16.80 7.30 -14.52
N LYS A 111 -17.31 8.43 -14.03
CA LYS A 111 -16.64 9.22 -13.00
C LYS A 111 -16.39 8.43 -11.71
N VAL A 112 -17.38 7.68 -11.23
CA VAL A 112 -17.24 6.82 -10.05
C VAL A 112 -16.21 5.72 -10.31
N LEU A 113 -16.23 5.06 -11.48
CA LEU A 113 -15.25 4.04 -11.83
C LEU A 113 -13.83 4.60 -11.89
N MET A 114 -13.64 5.75 -12.52
CA MET A 114 -12.32 6.41 -12.59
C MET A 114 -11.81 6.80 -11.21
N GLN A 115 -12.66 7.36 -10.36
CA GLN A 115 -12.30 7.71 -8.98
C GLN A 115 -11.90 6.47 -8.18
N GLU A 116 -12.61 5.36 -8.34
CA GLU A 116 -12.29 4.11 -7.65
C GLU A 116 -10.96 3.52 -8.13
N LYS A 117 -10.68 3.52 -9.43
CA LYS A 117 -9.40 3.05 -10.00
C LYS A 117 -8.24 3.92 -9.51
N ALA A 118 -8.38 5.23 -9.56
CA ALA A 118 -7.37 6.17 -9.05
C ALA A 118 -7.10 5.96 -7.55
N ARG A 119 -8.15 5.75 -6.76
CA ARG A 119 -8.04 5.45 -5.33
C ARG A 119 -7.31 4.13 -5.08
N GLN A 120 -7.58 3.12 -5.87
CA GLN A 120 -6.92 1.81 -5.75
C GLN A 120 -5.45 1.87 -6.12
N ALA A 121 -5.07 2.62 -7.16
CA ALA A 121 -3.67 2.87 -7.52
C ALA A 121 -2.94 3.61 -6.39
N ALA A 122 -3.52 4.71 -5.88
CA ALA A 122 -2.96 5.49 -4.79
C ALA A 122 -2.80 4.67 -3.49
N TRP A 123 -3.71 3.75 -3.20
CA TRP A 123 -3.64 2.92 -2.01
C TRP A 123 -2.52 1.87 -2.06
N ARG A 124 -2.12 1.47 -3.26
CA ARG A 124 -1.05 0.50 -3.51
C ARG A 124 0.31 1.15 -3.59
N ASP A 125 0.39 2.29 -4.22
CA ASP A 125 1.61 3.11 -4.33
C ASP A 125 1.26 4.59 -4.14
N ASP A 126 1.20 5.02 -2.86
CA ASP A 126 0.92 6.40 -2.47
C ASP A 126 2.04 7.37 -2.91
N SER A 127 3.25 6.86 -3.12
CA SER A 127 4.38 7.68 -3.54
C SER A 127 4.24 8.16 -5.00
N ARG A 128 3.69 7.32 -5.88
CA ARG A 128 3.51 7.63 -7.32
C ARG A 128 2.12 8.17 -7.64
N TYR A 129 1.08 7.62 -7.02
CA TYR A 129 -0.32 7.91 -7.37
C TYR A 129 -1.11 8.56 -6.23
N GLY A 130 -0.50 8.75 -5.07
CA GLY A 130 -1.13 9.39 -3.92
C GLY A 130 -1.29 10.89 -4.12
N ASN A 131 -2.38 11.42 -3.57
CA ASN A 131 -2.71 12.85 -3.62
C ASN A 131 -1.95 13.64 -2.55
N ARG A 132 -0.63 13.36 -2.38
CA ARG A 132 0.22 14.07 -1.44
C ARG A 132 0.38 15.51 -1.91
N LYS A 133 -0.24 16.44 -1.22
CA LYS A 133 0.24 17.81 -1.22
C LYS A 133 1.61 17.79 -0.54
N THR A 134 2.67 17.79 -1.32
CA THR A 134 4.02 18.04 -0.78
C THR A 134 4.00 19.47 -0.28
N VAL A 135 3.68 19.65 1.00
CA VAL A 135 4.01 20.91 1.68
C VAL A 135 5.52 20.92 1.70
N LYS A 136 6.13 21.69 0.80
CA LYS A 136 7.54 22.06 0.93
C LYS A 136 7.60 22.90 2.20
N VAL A 137 7.82 22.25 3.33
CA VAL A 137 8.29 22.94 4.51
C VAL A 137 9.69 23.38 4.12
N ASP A 138 9.87 24.69 3.97
CA ASP A 138 11.20 25.28 3.82
C ASP A 138 11.92 25.00 5.15
N ALA A 139 12.61 23.86 5.19
CA ALA A 139 13.35 23.36 6.35
C ALA A 139 14.48 24.31 6.81
N THR A 140 14.72 25.40 6.05
CA THR A 140 15.75 26.37 6.36
C THR A 140 15.37 27.36 7.47
N GLU A 141 14.11 27.77 7.60
CA GLU A 141 13.69 28.67 8.69
C GLU A 141 13.38 27.89 9.99
N ASP A 142 12.70 26.76 9.90
CA ASP A 142 12.41 25.95 11.08
C ASP A 142 13.67 25.29 11.66
N ALA A 143 14.63 24.89 10.80
CA ALA A 143 15.91 24.36 11.27
C ALA A 143 16.78 25.41 11.97
N LYS A 144 16.72 26.68 11.54
CA LYS A 144 17.39 27.79 12.24
C LYS A 144 16.72 28.07 13.58
N GLY A 145 15.40 28.11 13.63
CA GLY A 145 14.65 28.30 14.87
C GLY A 145 14.91 27.19 15.89
N MET A 146 14.95 25.93 15.47
CA MET A 146 15.28 24.80 16.34
C MET A 146 16.74 24.84 16.82
N ALA A 147 17.68 25.22 15.96
CA ALA A 147 19.09 25.36 16.32
C ALA A 147 19.31 26.46 17.38
N GLU A 148 18.61 27.59 17.26
CA GLU A 148 18.65 28.67 18.25
C GLU A 148 18.04 28.27 19.60
N VAL A 149 16.93 27.52 19.58
CA VAL A 149 16.33 26.98 20.81
C VAL A 149 17.27 26.00 21.48
N TYR A 150 17.93 25.11 20.71
CA TYR A 150 18.90 24.16 21.20
C TYR A 150 20.15 24.86 21.81
N ALA A 151 20.66 25.91 21.14
CA ALA A 151 21.78 26.69 21.64
C ALA A 151 21.44 27.37 22.96
N LYS A 152 20.26 27.96 23.09
CA LYS A 152 19.79 28.58 24.36
C LYS A 152 19.61 27.55 25.50
N MET A 153 19.13 26.34 25.16
CA MET A 153 19.04 25.26 26.17
C MET A 153 20.40 24.79 26.67
N LEU A 154 21.41 24.74 25.79
CA LEU A 154 22.78 24.36 26.18
C LEU A 154 23.49 25.44 27.02
N GLU A 155 23.20 26.72 26.74
CA GLU A 155 23.71 27.83 27.56
C GLU A 155 23.09 27.82 28.97
N ALA A 156 21.78 27.59 29.07
CA ALA A 156 21.08 27.51 30.35
C ALA A 156 21.54 26.32 31.23
N GLN A 157 22.11 25.26 30.64
CA GLN A 157 22.68 24.14 31.38
C GLN A 157 24.13 24.37 31.89
N LYS A 158 24.82 25.42 31.41
CA LYS A 158 26.17 25.73 31.85
C LYS A 158 26.21 26.69 33.05
N ASP A 159 25.11 27.40 33.29
CA ASP A 159 25.00 28.42 34.34
C ASP A 159 24.30 27.90 35.63
N GLY A 160 24.04 26.61 35.75
CA GLY A 160 23.47 25.93 36.95
C GLY A 160 24.38 24.83 37.48
#